data_521c62b5fb4c870f39908e828ed7c51a
#
_entry.id   521c62b5fb4c870f39908e828ed7c51a
#
_cell.length_a   1.000
_cell.length_b   1.000
_cell.length_c   1.000
_cell.angle_alpha   90.00
_cell.angle_beta   90.00
_cell.angle_gamma   90.00
#
_symmetry.space_group_name_H-M   'P 1'
#
loop_
_entity.id
_entity.type
_entity.pdbx_description
1 polymer ?
#
loop_
_entity_poly.entity_id
_entity_poly.type
_entity_poly.pdbx_seq_one_letter_code
_entity_poly.pdbx_strand_id
1 'polypeptide(L)'
;LGNAHKELVSLNKLLKAPVTNTLMGLGAYPAKDKYFMGMLGMHGTYQANMAMHNADVIIAIGARFDDRITNTPSMFAPNAKIVHVDVDPASISKIINADIPIVGQVKESLAALIKEIKRSKIKIDSEALENWNWQISKWREKHGLDHDLYLSKIKSAMIAPQVVVQEL
;
A
#
# COMPACT_ATOMS: atom_id res chain seq x y z
N LEU A 1 -14.33 -5.02 3.90
CA LEU A 1 -15.29 -5.20 4.98
C LEU A 1 -15.89 -3.87 5.45
N GLY A 2 -15.14 -2.85 5.78
CA GLY A 2 -15.66 -1.57 6.32
C GLY A 2 -16.35 -0.64 5.31
N ASN A 3 -16.53 -1.03 4.05
CA ASN A 3 -17.14 -0.22 2.98
C ASN A 3 -16.65 1.24 2.93
N ALA A 4 -15.34 1.44 3.12
CA ALA A 4 -14.68 2.74 3.26
C ALA A 4 -13.84 3.15 2.04
N HIS A 5 -14.11 2.55 0.87
CA HIS A 5 -13.32 2.81 -0.36
C HIS A 5 -13.40 4.27 -0.81
N LYS A 6 -14.55 4.93 -0.63
CA LYS A 6 -14.72 6.35 -0.97
C LYS A 6 -13.90 7.25 -0.07
N GLU A 7 -13.88 6.96 1.21
CA GLU A 7 -13.09 7.66 2.21
C GLU A 7 -11.58 7.46 1.97
N LEU A 8 -11.16 6.23 1.63
CA LEU A 8 -9.77 5.93 1.29
C LEU A 8 -9.30 6.72 0.05
N VAL A 9 -10.08 6.72 -1.01
CA VAL A 9 -9.78 7.50 -2.21
C VAL A 9 -9.77 9.01 -1.90
N SER A 10 -10.70 9.48 -1.07
CA SER A 10 -10.77 10.89 -0.67
C SER A 10 -9.57 11.30 0.19
N LEU A 11 -9.13 10.44 1.11
CA LEU A 11 -7.91 10.66 1.88
C LEU A 11 -6.71 10.75 0.95
N ASN A 12 -6.57 9.80 0.01
CA ASN A 12 -5.42 9.78 -0.87
C ASN A 12 -5.37 10.96 -1.86
N LYS A 13 -6.51 11.50 -2.26
CA LYS A 13 -6.56 12.76 -3.02
C LYS A 13 -5.95 13.95 -2.28
N LEU A 14 -6.00 13.94 -0.95
CA LEU A 14 -5.37 14.95 -0.11
C LEU A 14 -3.88 14.66 0.07
N LEU A 15 -3.51 13.41 0.37
CA LEU A 15 -2.14 13.02 0.72
C LEU A 15 -1.26 12.80 -0.51
N LYS A 16 -1.84 12.36 -1.64
CA LYS A 16 -1.13 11.95 -2.86
C LYS A 16 -0.05 10.88 -2.61
N ALA A 17 -0.27 10.08 -1.58
CA ALA A 17 0.66 9.05 -1.14
C ALA A 17 0.52 7.76 -1.98
N PRO A 18 1.59 6.98 -2.15
CA PRO A 18 1.50 5.65 -2.72
C PRO A 18 0.59 4.74 -1.90
N VAL A 19 -0.17 3.88 -2.58
CA VAL A 19 -1.13 2.97 -1.95
C VAL A 19 -0.83 1.54 -2.34
N THR A 20 -0.75 0.66 -1.35
CA THR A 20 -0.62 -0.78 -1.55
C THR A 20 -1.71 -1.52 -0.77
N ASN A 21 -2.09 -2.68 -1.24
CA ASN A 21 -3.14 -3.48 -0.61
C ASN A 21 -2.59 -4.82 -0.14
N THR A 22 -3.12 -5.32 0.98
CA THR A 22 -3.00 -6.73 1.33
C THR A 22 -3.82 -7.58 0.35
N LEU A 23 -3.60 -8.90 0.32
CA LEU A 23 -4.40 -9.81 -0.51
C LEU A 23 -5.91 -9.61 -0.29
N MET A 24 -6.34 -9.56 0.97
CA MET A 24 -7.77 -9.36 1.31
C MET A 24 -8.24 -7.92 1.10
N GLY A 25 -7.33 -6.99 0.92
CA GLY A 25 -7.61 -5.58 0.64
C GLY A 25 -7.67 -5.24 -0.85
N LEU A 26 -7.37 -6.20 -1.74
CA LEU A 26 -7.46 -5.97 -3.18
C LEU A 26 -8.87 -5.52 -3.57
N GLY A 27 -8.96 -4.48 -4.40
CA GLY A 27 -10.23 -3.84 -4.77
C GLY A 27 -10.67 -2.71 -3.84
N ALA A 28 -10.03 -2.49 -2.68
CA ALA A 28 -10.35 -1.37 -1.80
C ALA A 28 -9.88 -0.02 -2.37
N TYR A 29 -8.87 -0.02 -3.23
CA TYR A 29 -8.37 1.16 -3.93
C TYR A 29 -8.36 0.91 -5.46
N PRO A 30 -8.64 1.92 -6.31
CA PRO A 30 -8.70 1.73 -7.77
C PRO A 30 -7.37 1.27 -8.35
N ALA A 31 -7.36 0.11 -9.03
CA ALA A 31 -6.15 -0.48 -9.59
C ALA A 31 -5.51 0.36 -10.74
N LYS A 32 -6.31 1.18 -11.42
CA LYS A 32 -5.85 2.09 -12.50
C LYS A 32 -5.33 3.44 -12.00
N ASP A 33 -5.42 3.69 -10.69
CA ASP A 33 -4.90 4.95 -10.12
C ASP A 33 -3.37 4.95 -10.14
N LYS A 34 -2.77 6.09 -10.46
CA LYS A 34 -1.32 6.23 -10.58
C LYS A 34 -0.56 5.96 -9.27
N TYR A 35 -1.20 6.17 -8.14
CA TYR A 35 -0.63 5.92 -6.81
C TYR A 35 -0.75 4.45 -6.37
N PHE A 36 -1.52 3.62 -7.10
CA PHE A 36 -1.64 2.22 -6.76
C PHE A 36 -0.39 1.43 -7.15
N MET A 37 0.20 0.74 -6.19
CA MET A 37 1.43 -0.02 -6.38
C MET A 37 1.21 -1.54 -6.49
N GLY A 38 -0.04 -2.00 -6.37
CA GLY A 38 -0.37 -3.43 -6.31
C GLY A 38 -0.36 -3.97 -4.88
N MET A 39 -0.17 -5.27 -4.75
CA MET A 39 -0.07 -5.97 -3.49
C MET A 39 1.35 -5.87 -2.93
N LEU A 40 1.48 -5.88 -1.59
CA LEU A 40 2.77 -5.95 -0.89
C LEU A 40 3.00 -7.36 -0.32
N GLY A 41 4.19 -7.59 0.20
CA GLY A 41 4.59 -8.81 0.89
C GLY A 41 5.27 -9.83 -0.03
N MET A 42 5.32 -11.08 0.40
CA MET A 42 6.02 -12.19 -0.28
C MET A 42 5.59 -12.36 -1.75
N HIS A 43 4.31 -12.16 -2.04
CA HIS A 43 3.74 -12.27 -3.39
C HIS A 43 3.42 -10.88 -4.00
N GLY A 44 3.96 -9.82 -3.41
CA GLY A 44 3.73 -8.46 -3.83
C GLY A 44 4.66 -7.99 -4.93
N THR A 45 4.37 -6.80 -5.45
CA THR A 45 5.22 -6.16 -6.44
C THR A 45 6.50 -5.62 -5.81
N TYR A 46 7.58 -5.56 -6.58
CA TYR A 46 8.85 -5.02 -6.12
C TYR A 46 8.70 -3.57 -5.61
N GLN A 47 8.03 -2.71 -6.39
CA GLN A 47 7.83 -1.31 -6.01
C GLN A 47 7.00 -1.15 -4.73
N ALA A 48 6.00 -2.01 -4.48
CA ALA A 48 5.22 -1.95 -3.25
C ALA A 48 6.08 -2.31 -2.03
N ASN A 49 6.90 -3.34 -2.13
CA ASN A 49 7.80 -3.77 -1.06
C ASN A 49 8.88 -2.72 -0.77
N MET A 50 9.49 -2.15 -1.82
CA MET A 50 10.51 -1.11 -1.67
C MET A 50 9.94 0.19 -1.11
N ALA A 51 8.73 0.58 -1.53
CA ALA A 51 8.05 1.75 -0.99
C ALA A 51 7.71 1.56 0.49
N MET A 52 7.25 0.37 0.87
CA MET A 52 6.98 0.04 2.27
C MET A 52 8.24 0.10 3.13
N HIS A 53 9.33 -0.52 2.65
CA HIS A 53 10.60 -0.57 3.40
C HIS A 53 11.23 0.81 3.62
N ASN A 54 11.11 1.71 2.64
CA ASN A 54 11.73 3.03 2.66
C ASN A 54 10.76 4.16 3.08
N ALA A 55 9.55 3.83 3.50
CA ALA A 55 8.59 4.83 3.96
C ALA A 55 9.07 5.52 5.26
N ASP A 56 8.76 6.79 5.39
CA ASP A 56 8.88 7.58 6.61
C ASP A 56 7.61 7.53 7.47
N VAL A 57 6.44 7.36 6.83
CA VAL A 57 5.14 7.16 7.48
C VAL A 57 4.38 6.05 6.78
N ILE A 58 3.80 5.15 7.56
CA ILE A 58 2.87 4.12 7.07
C ILE A 58 1.52 4.32 7.76
N ILE A 59 0.47 4.47 6.98
CA ILE A 59 -0.91 4.46 7.48
C ILE A 59 -1.50 3.09 7.17
N ALA A 60 -1.51 2.21 8.15
CA ALA A 60 -2.08 0.87 8.06
C ALA A 60 -3.58 0.93 8.39
N ILE A 61 -4.42 0.54 7.45
CA ILE A 61 -5.87 0.65 7.55
C ILE A 61 -6.48 -0.75 7.49
N GLY A 62 -6.88 -1.30 8.64
CA GLY A 62 -7.44 -2.65 8.78
C GLY A 62 -6.46 -3.74 8.38
N ALA A 63 -5.15 -3.52 8.54
CA ALA A 63 -4.09 -4.46 8.17
C ALA A 63 -3.43 -5.03 9.42
N ARG A 64 -3.35 -6.37 9.52
CA ARG A 64 -2.85 -7.07 10.72
C ARG A 64 -1.33 -7.19 10.81
N PHE A 65 -0.59 -6.71 9.83
CA PHE A 65 0.86 -6.90 9.74
C PHE A 65 1.27 -8.39 9.79
N ASP A 66 0.62 -9.20 8.97
CA ASP A 66 0.83 -10.64 8.85
C ASP A 66 2.28 -10.96 8.45
N ASP A 67 2.78 -12.15 8.82
CA ASP A 67 4.15 -12.61 8.52
C ASP A 67 4.47 -12.62 7.03
N ARG A 68 3.47 -12.87 6.17
CA ARG A 68 3.61 -12.80 4.71
C ARG A 68 3.91 -11.40 4.17
N ILE A 69 3.70 -10.39 5.00
CA ILE A 69 3.95 -8.97 4.67
C ILE A 69 5.20 -8.48 5.40
N THR A 70 5.31 -8.75 6.68
CA THR A 70 6.38 -8.21 7.53
C THR A 70 7.67 -9.01 7.44
N ASN A 71 7.58 -10.30 7.12
CA ASN A 71 8.71 -11.23 7.17
C ASN A 71 9.38 -11.20 8.55
N THR A 72 10.46 -10.45 8.70
CA THR A 72 11.14 -10.24 9.98
C THR A 72 10.68 -8.89 10.57
N PRO A 73 9.82 -8.89 11.62
CA PRO A 73 9.21 -7.65 12.14
C PRO A 73 10.21 -6.55 12.52
N SER A 74 11.37 -6.93 13.09
CA SER A 74 12.40 -5.96 13.48
C SER A 74 13.07 -5.24 12.29
N MET A 75 12.92 -5.76 11.08
CA MET A 75 13.45 -5.18 9.85
C MET A 75 12.37 -4.55 8.96
N PHE A 76 11.11 -4.63 9.38
CA PHE A 76 10.01 -4.07 8.63
C PHE A 76 9.98 -2.55 8.75
N ALA A 77 10.09 -1.84 7.63
CA ALA A 77 10.01 -0.38 7.53
C ALA A 77 10.73 0.35 8.70
N PRO A 78 12.04 0.15 8.88
CA PRO A 78 12.76 0.49 10.12
C PRO A 78 12.75 1.99 10.46
N ASN A 79 12.46 2.85 9.48
CA ASN A 79 12.44 4.30 9.64
C ASN A 79 11.03 4.88 9.69
N ALA A 80 10.00 4.05 9.54
CA ALA A 80 8.62 4.53 9.41
C ALA A 80 7.96 4.78 10.77
N LYS A 81 7.21 5.87 10.86
CA LYS A 81 6.17 6.06 11.87
C LYS A 81 4.90 5.32 11.45
N ILE A 82 4.34 4.53 12.34
CA ILE A 82 3.19 3.67 12.05
C ILE A 82 1.93 4.27 12.65
N VAL A 83 1.01 4.69 11.78
CA VAL A 83 -0.39 4.99 12.14
C VAL A 83 -1.20 3.74 11.87
N HIS A 84 -1.79 3.13 12.89
CA HIS A 84 -2.54 1.88 12.73
C HIS A 84 -4.01 2.08 13.09
N VAL A 85 -4.86 1.92 12.09
CA VAL A 85 -6.32 2.01 12.20
C VAL A 85 -6.90 0.61 12.13
N ASP A 86 -7.53 0.14 13.19
CA ASP A 86 -8.22 -1.15 13.22
C ASP A 86 -9.45 -1.08 14.14
N VAL A 87 -10.47 -1.89 13.84
CA VAL A 87 -11.65 -2.02 14.68
C VAL A 87 -11.39 -2.91 15.92
N ASP A 88 -10.45 -3.84 15.78
CA ASP A 88 -10.05 -4.74 16.83
C ASP A 88 -8.84 -4.19 17.60
N PRO A 89 -9.01 -3.78 18.87
CA PRO A 89 -7.90 -3.30 19.68
C PRO A 89 -6.80 -4.35 19.87
N ALA A 90 -7.11 -5.65 19.80
CA ALA A 90 -6.14 -6.72 19.93
C ALA A 90 -5.22 -6.87 18.70
N SER A 91 -5.59 -6.29 17.57
CA SER A 91 -4.77 -6.24 16.35
C SER A 91 -3.74 -5.10 16.40
N ILE A 92 -4.00 -4.05 17.17
CA ILE A 92 -3.11 -2.89 17.30
C ILE A 92 -1.83 -3.29 18.06
N SER A 93 -0.69 -2.94 17.47
CA SER A 93 0.66 -3.22 18.03
C SER A 93 0.96 -4.70 18.31
N LYS A 94 0.18 -5.63 17.72
CA LYS A 94 0.38 -7.07 17.93
C LYS A 94 1.67 -7.60 17.33
N ILE A 95 2.03 -7.16 16.14
CA ILE A 95 3.22 -7.60 15.39
C ILE A 95 4.19 -6.43 15.21
N ILE A 96 3.70 -5.30 14.72
CA ILE A 96 4.47 -4.06 14.55
C ILE A 96 3.91 -3.02 15.50
N ASN A 97 4.76 -2.39 16.30
CA ASN A 97 4.35 -1.34 17.21
C ASN A 97 3.78 -0.14 16.44
N ALA A 98 2.60 0.31 16.84
CA ALA A 98 2.00 1.51 16.30
C ALA A 98 2.45 2.73 17.10
N ASP A 99 2.99 3.75 16.43
CA ASP A 99 3.28 5.05 17.06
C ASP A 99 1.97 5.80 17.34
N ILE A 100 0.99 5.66 16.46
CA ILE A 100 -0.33 6.29 16.59
C ILE A 100 -1.40 5.22 16.39
N PRO A 101 -1.92 4.62 17.47
CA PRO A 101 -3.03 3.67 17.41
C PRO A 101 -4.36 4.38 17.27
N ILE A 102 -5.24 3.90 16.40
CA ILE A 102 -6.61 4.39 16.23
C ILE A 102 -7.56 3.18 16.25
N VAL A 103 -8.25 2.98 17.35
CA VAL A 103 -9.26 1.92 17.48
C VAL A 103 -10.61 2.46 17.05
N GLY A 104 -11.20 1.89 16.00
CA GLY A 104 -12.50 2.32 15.49
C GLY A 104 -12.84 1.76 14.13
N GLN A 105 -14.07 2.01 13.70
CA GLN A 105 -14.51 1.66 12.37
C GLN A 105 -13.71 2.45 11.34
N VAL A 106 -13.23 1.77 10.30
CA VAL A 106 -12.36 2.37 9.27
C VAL A 106 -13.02 3.58 8.62
N LYS A 107 -14.29 3.48 8.28
CA LYS A 107 -15.01 4.56 7.59
C LYS A 107 -15.05 5.84 8.40
N GLU A 108 -15.45 5.75 9.67
CA GLU A 108 -15.54 6.87 10.60
C GLU A 108 -14.16 7.45 10.90
N SER A 109 -13.16 6.60 11.10
CA SER A 109 -11.77 7.00 11.36
C SER A 109 -11.19 7.78 10.18
N LEU A 110 -11.39 7.30 8.95
CA LEU A 110 -10.93 8.00 7.76
C LEU A 110 -11.67 9.31 7.53
N ALA A 111 -12.98 9.36 7.78
CA ALA A 111 -13.75 10.60 7.68
C ALA A 111 -13.27 11.66 8.70
N ALA A 112 -12.98 11.25 9.93
CA ALA A 112 -12.42 12.13 10.96
C ALA A 112 -11.01 12.63 10.57
N LEU A 113 -10.16 11.75 10.08
CA LEU A 113 -8.80 12.10 9.61
C LEU A 113 -8.85 13.11 8.45
N ILE A 114 -9.71 12.87 7.46
CA ILE A 114 -9.91 13.79 6.33
C ILE A 114 -10.35 15.19 6.83
N LYS A 115 -11.30 15.21 7.77
CA LYS A 115 -11.79 16.46 8.37
C LYS A 115 -10.67 17.22 9.08
N GLU A 116 -9.85 16.51 9.84
CA GLU A 116 -8.74 17.10 10.59
C GLU A 116 -7.63 17.63 9.66
N ILE A 117 -7.24 16.88 8.64
CA ILE A 117 -6.27 17.32 7.64
C ILE A 117 -6.73 18.62 6.96
N LYS A 118 -8.01 18.69 6.58
CA LYS A 118 -8.57 19.91 5.97
C LYS A 118 -8.60 21.08 6.94
N ARG A 119 -8.89 20.84 8.22
CA ARG A 119 -8.94 21.86 9.27
C ARG A 119 -7.56 22.43 9.61
N SER A 120 -6.57 21.55 9.68
CA SER A 120 -5.20 21.90 10.10
C SER A 120 -4.42 22.72 9.07
N LYS A 121 -4.91 22.81 7.82
CA LYS A 121 -4.25 23.52 6.70
C LYS A 121 -2.78 23.13 6.53
N ILE A 122 -2.43 21.87 6.85
CA ILE A 122 -1.07 21.34 6.67
C ILE A 122 -0.67 21.50 5.21
N LYS A 123 0.48 22.09 5.00
CA LYS A 123 1.11 22.14 3.66
C LYS A 123 1.87 20.84 3.46
N ILE A 124 1.52 20.12 2.41
CA ILE A 124 2.25 18.93 1.98
C ILE A 124 3.47 19.41 1.20
N ASP A 125 4.62 18.83 1.50
CA ASP A 125 5.84 19.04 0.70
C ASP A 125 5.66 18.35 -0.66
N SER A 126 5.28 19.14 -1.66
CA SER A 126 5.01 18.63 -3.00
C SER A 126 6.28 18.14 -3.68
N GLU A 127 7.43 18.75 -3.43
CA GLU A 127 8.70 18.36 -4.03
C GLU A 127 9.15 17.00 -3.48
N ALA A 128 9.10 16.80 -2.16
CA ALA A 128 9.40 15.52 -1.54
C ALA A 128 8.48 14.41 -2.06
N LEU A 129 7.17 14.68 -2.23
CA LEU A 129 6.23 13.72 -2.79
C LEU A 129 6.50 13.40 -4.26
N GLU A 130 6.85 14.39 -5.08
CA GLU A 130 7.19 14.16 -6.48
C GLU A 130 8.45 13.31 -6.60
N ASN A 131 9.48 13.60 -5.82
CA ASN A 131 10.71 12.81 -5.76
C ASN A 131 10.43 11.37 -5.32
N TRP A 132 9.57 11.18 -4.32
CA TRP A 132 9.15 9.87 -3.86
C TRP A 132 8.40 9.07 -4.93
N ASN A 133 7.41 9.68 -5.57
CA ASN A 133 6.66 9.04 -6.64
C ASN A 133 7.54 8.76 -7.87
N TRP A 134 8.51 9.62 -8.17
CA TRP A 134 9.50 9.38 -9.22
C TRP A 134 10.36 8.15 -8.90
N GLN A 135 10.85 8.04 -7.67
CA GLN A 135 11.64 6.88 -7.23
C GLN A 135 10.84 5.58 -7.37
N ILE A 136 9.55 5.59 -6.99
CA ILE A 136 8.67 4.43 -7.13
C ILE A 136 8.46 4.07 -8.61
N SER A 137 8.30 5.07 -9.49
CA SER A 137 8.17 4.80 -10.93
C SER A 137 9.42 4.15 -11.50
N LYS A 138 10.62 4.53 -11.06
CA LYS A 138 11.87 3.88 -11.44
C LYS A 138 11.95 2.42 -10.99
N TRP A 139 11.49 2.11 -9.80
CA TRP A 139 11.38 0.71 -9.36
C TRP A 139 10.38 -0.08 -10.21
N ARG A 140 9.26 0.52 -10.58
CA ARG A 140 8.25 -0.10 -11.45
C ARG A 140 8.79 -0.35 -12.86
N GLU A 141 9.47 0.62 -13.46
CA GLU A 141 10.09 0.50 -14.78
C GLU A 141 11.14 -0.63 -14.82
N LYS A 142 11.96 -0.73 -13.77
CA LYS A 142 13.06 -1.69 -13.73
C LYS A 142 12.63 -3.11 -13.34
N HIS A 143 11.63 -3.24 -12.49
CA HIS A 143 11.23 -4.51 -11.85
C HIS A 143 9.73 -4.78 -11.93
N GLY A 144 8.99 -4.04 -12.76
CA GLY A 144 7.57 -4.25 -12.95
C GLY A 144 7.26 -5.61 -13.55
N LEU A 145 5.99 -5.97 -13.50
CA LEU A 145 5.48 -7.17 -14.15
C LEU A 145 5.37 -6.89 -15.65
N ASP A 146 6.49 -7.04 -16.36
CA ASP A 146 6.51 -7.01 -17.81
C ASP A 146 6.29 -8.44 -18.33
N HIS A 147 5.04 -8.72 -18.67
CA HIS A 147 4.64 -10.03 -19.16
C HIS A 147 5.30 -10.36 -20.51
N ASP A 148 5.47 -9.39 -21.38
CA ASP A 148 6.08 -9.61 -22.71
C ASP A 148 7.55 -10.01 -22.58
N LEU A 149 8.28 -9.33 -21.69
CA LEU A 149 9.67 -9.67 -21.39
C LEU A 149 9.77 -11.05 -20.73
N TYR A 150 8.82 -11.43 -19.89
CA TYR A 150 8.78 -12.73 -19.26
C TYR A 150 8.48 -13.82 -20.28
N LEU A 151 7.46 -13.63 -21.12
CA LEU A 151 7.04 -14.58 -22.16
C LEU A 151 8.14 -14.80 -23.21
N SER A 152 8.90 -13.76 -23.57
CA SER A 152 10.01 -13.89 -24.50
C SER A 152 11.13 -14.82 -24.01
N LYS A 153 11.22 -15.07 -22.69
CA LYS A 153 12.20 -15.96 -22.07
C LYS A 153 11.72 -17.39 -21.90
N ILE A 154 10.43 -17.65 -22.07
CA ILE A 154 9.85 -19.01 -21.93
C ILE A 154 9.98 -19.75 -23.27
N LYS A 155 10.95 -20.67 -23.37
CA LYS A 155 11.11 -21.61 -24.48
C LYS A 155 10.26 -22.87 -24.24
N SER A 156 8.98 -22.74 -23.98
CA SER A 156 8.10 -23.88 -23.69
C SER A 156 6.95 -23.94 -24.70
N ALA A 157 6.57 -25.14 -25.10
CA ALA A 157 5.35 -25.40 -25.85
C ALA A 157 4.08 -25.30 -25.00
N MET A 158 4.22 -25.09 -23.69
CA MET A 158 3.10 -24.93 -22.73
C MET A 158 2.71 -23.47 -22.60
N ILE A 159 1.40 -23.21 -22.48
CA ILE A 159 0.85 -21.87 -22.24
C ILE A 159 1.14 -21.50 -20.79
N ALA A 160 1.83 -20.39 -20.58
CA ALA A 160 2.07 -19.88 -19.23
C ALA A 160 0.76 -19.38 -18.58
N PRO A 161 0.53 -19.63 -17.28
CA PRO A 161 -0.68 -19.17 -16.60
C PRO A 161 -0.95 -17.66 -16.72
N GLN A 162 0.13 -16.88 -16.81
CA GLN A 162 0.05 -15.43 -16.98
C GLN A 162 -0.63 -15.02 -18.30
N VAL A 163 -0.37 -15.78 -19.39
CA VAL A 163 -1.02 -15.54 -20.69
C VAL A 163 -2.52 -15.78 -20.58
N VAL A 164 -2.92 -16.86 -19.90
CA VAL A 164 -4.35 -17.16 -19.70
C VAL A 164 -5.06 -16.02 -18.95
N VAL A 165 -4.42 -15.49 -17.90
CA VAL A 165 -5.00 -14.37 -17.12
C VAL A 165 -5.06 -13.07 -17.92
N GLN A 166 -4.11 -12.86 -18.84
CA GLN A 166 -4.06 -11.67 -19.68
C GLN A 166 -5.14 -11.66 -20.77
N GLU A 167 -5.52 -12.83 -21.26
CA GLU A 167 -6.54 -13.00 -22.31
C GLU A 167 -7.99 -13.04 -21.76
N LEU A 168 -8.18 -13.05 -20.42
CA LEU A 168 -9.50 -13.00 -19.77
C LEU A 168 -9.93 -11.56 -19.49
#